data_09019bcfba9f5a685e52ce010e541542
#
_entry.id   09019bcfba9f5a685e52ce010e541542
#
_cell.length_a   1.000
_cell.length_b   1.000
_cell.length_c   1.000
_cell.angle_alpha   90.00
_cell.angle_beta   90.00
_cell.angle_gamma   90.00
#
_symmetry.space_group_name_H-M   'P 1'
#
loop_
_entity.id
_entity.type
_entity.pdbx_description
1 polymer ?
#
loop_
_entity_poly.entity_id
_entity_poly.type
_entity_poly.pdbx_seq_one_letter_code
_entity_poly.pdbx_strand_id
1 'polypeptide(L)'
;MSLLSNMKKLTFLFLFVFALLMAPPASLSQDSFPKPKGLVNDFANVIPQAYEQTIMELTTELLNKTGIPVVLVTMPDIGGADYTEYANRLYEAWGIGKEGEDKGVLIFVTVKERKMRIEVGYGLEGILPDGRAGEIRDRYITPYLKNDQFGEGLLSGALAVSQIIAKDAGVQLTGHAPVKAPKKRRSRFSLFPLILIAFLMFGSRRRTGSWMFFLPLLLGGGGYGSRSSGGFGGSFGGFGGGFGGFGGGMSGGGGAGGGF
;
A
#
# COMPACT_ATOMS: atom_id res chain seq x y z
N MET A 1 -66.47 -18.95 9.50
CA MET A 1 -65.26 -18.42 10.18
C MET A 1 -63.96 -18.61 9.36
N SER A 2 -63.88 -19.59 8.45
CA SER A 2 -62.64 -19.87 7.63
C SER A 2 -62.38 -18.86 6.50
N LEU A 3 -63.41 -18.33 5.85
CA LEU A 3 -63.25 -17.38 4.71
C LEU A 3 -62.58 -16.03 5.14
N LEU A 4 -62.94 -15.49 6.30
CA LEU A 4 -62.39 -14.28 6.82
C LEU A 4 -60.88 -14.39 7.25
N SER A 5 -60.50 -15.59 7.72
CA SER A 5 -59.12 -15.90 8.04
C SER A 5 -58.23 -15.98 6.76
N ASN A 6 -58.72 -16.57 5.71
CA ASN A 6 -58.02 -16.69 4.45
C ASN A 6 -57.88 -15.33 3.73
N MET A 7 -58.89 -14.47 3.80
CA MET A 7 -58.81 -13.11 3.26
C MET A 7 -57.78 -12.27 3.97
N LYS A 8 -57.67 -12.35 5.32
CA LYS A 8 -56.60 -11.65 6.06
C LYS A 8 -55.19 -12.12 5.70
N LYS A 9 -55.01 -13.40 5.48
CA LYS A 9 -53.72 -13.97 5.01
C LYS A 9 -53.37 -13.50 3.60
N LEU A 10 -54.35 -13.41 2.72
CA LEU A 10 -54.15 -12.96 1.34
C LEU A 10 -53.81 -11.47 1.28
N THR A 11 -54.49 -10.63 2.09
CA THR A 11 -54.14 -9.21 2.21
C THR A 11 -52.77 -8.98 2.83
N PHE A 12 -52.40 -9.76 3.81
CA PHE A 12 -51.05 -9.65 4.41
C PHE A 12 -49.94 -10.07 3.42
N LEU A 13 -50.19 -11.13 2.62
CA LEU A 13 -49.27 -11.57 1.58
C LEU A 13 -49.10 -10.50 0.50
N PHE A 14 -50.23 -9.87 0.08
CA PHE A 14 -50.23 -8.80 -0.93
C PHE A 14 -49.48 -7.56 -0.43
N LEU A 15 -49.68 -7.15 0.81
CA LEU A 15 -48.95 -6.04 1.44
C LEU A 15 -47.45 -6.33 1.58
N PHE A 16 -47.09 -7.58 1.91
CA PHE A 16 -45.68 -7.99 2.01
C PHE A 16 -44.98 -7.98 0.65
N VAL A 17 -45.64 -8.51 -0.40
CA VAL A 17 -45.11 -8.49 -1.77
C VAL A 17 -45.00 -7.03 -2.28
N PHE A 18 -45.99 -6.19 -1.98
CA PHE A 18 -45.97 -4.77 -2.35
C PHE A 18 -44.83 -4.01 -1.64
N ALA A 19 -44.59 -4.28 -0.36
CA ALA A 19 -43.47 -3.69 0.40
C ALA A 19 -42.10 -4.14 -0.16
N LEU A 20 -42.00 -5.40 -0.64
CA LEU A 20 -40.78 -5.91 -1.27
C LEU A 20 -40.51 -5.26 -2.63
N LEU A 21 -41.56 -4.96 -3.40
CA LEU A 21 -41.48 -4.27 -4.70
C LEU A 21 -41.17 -2.77 -4.56
N MET A 22 -41.52 -2.17 -3.40
CA MET A 22 -41.24 -0.76 -3.10
C MET A 22 -39.92 -0.54 -2.37
N ALA A 23 -39.17 -1.64 -2.06
CA ALA A 23 -37.84 -1.49 -1.52
C ALA A 23 -36.96 -0.76 -2.56
N PRO A 24 -36.36 0.41 -2.22
CA PRO A 24 -35.48 1.08 -3.15
C PRO A 24 -34.35 0.10 -3.52
N PRO A 25 -33.94 0.06 -4.80
CA PRO A 25 -32.76 -0.73 -5.16
C PRO A 25 -31.62 -0.27 -4.29
N ALA A 26 -30.94 -1.20 -3.62
CA ALA A 26 -29.71 -0.90 -2.92
C ALA A 26 -28.78 -0.25 -3.95
N SER A 27 -28.56 1.05 -3.82
CA SER A 27 -27.61 1.78 -4.66
C SER A 27 -26.25 1.17 -4.36
N LEU A 28 -25.78 0.26 -5.22
CA LEU A 28 -24.40 -0.10 -5.28
C LEU A 28 -23.66 1.20 -5.59
N SER A 29 -23.04 1.78 -4.59
CA SER A 29 -22.17 2.93 -4.76
C SER A 29 -21.08 2.49 -5.74
N GLN A 30 -21.24 2.83 -7.00
CA GLN A 30 -20.22 2.63 -8.01
C GLN A 30 -19.16 3.66 -7.71
N ASP A 31 -18.03 3.23 -7.14
CA ASP A 31 -16.90 4.13 -6.89
C ASP A 31 -16.51 4.76 -8.23
N SER A 32 -16.76 6.03 -8.34
CA SER A 32 -16.35 6.79 -9.50
C SER A 32 -14.90 7.20 -9.32
N PHE A 33 -13.98 6.35 -9.76
CA PHE A 33 -12.57 6.70 -9.80
C PHE A 33 -12.33 7.86 -10.80
N PRO A 34 -11.38 8.76 -10.52
CA PRO A 34 -11.00 9.77 -11.49
C PRO A 34 -10.45 9.09 -12.76
N LYS A 35 -10.59 9.76 -13.89
CA LYS A 35 -10.03 9.23 -15.14
C LYS A 35 -8.50 9.33 -15.12
N PRO A 36 -7.78 8.28 -15.60
CA PRO A 36 -6.33 8.34 -15.69
C PRO A 36 -5.89 9.43 -16.67
N LYS A 37 -4.85 10.18 -16.31
CA LYS A 37 -4.23 11.21 -17.16
C LYS A 37 -2.96 10.69 -17.86
N GLY A 38 -2.42 9.57 -17.40
CA GLY A 38 -1.18 8.98 -17.87
C GLY A 38 -0.56 8.05 -16.82
N LEU A 39 0.75 7.85 -16.91
CA LEU A 39 1.47 7.01 -15.95
C LEU A 39 1.67 7.68 -14.57
N VAL A 40 1.60 9.02 -14.53
CA VAL A 40 1.66 9.79 -13.27
C VAL A 40 0.36 10.56 -13.12
N ASN A 41 -0.34 10.35 -12.00
CA ASN A 41 -1.65 10.91 -11.72
C ASN A 41 -1.65 11.54 -10.32
N ASP A 42 -1.17 12.76 -10.22
CA ASP A 42 -1.13 13.53 -8.98
C ASP A 42 -2.46 14.28 -8.77
N PHE A 43 -3.46 13.60 -8.19
CA PHE A 43 -4.74 14.24 -7.84
C PHE A 43 -4.67 15.00 -6.53
N ALA A 44 -3.69 14.69 -5.69
CA ALA A 44 -3.49 15.39 -4.42
C ALA A 44 -2.63 16.66 -4.57
N ASN A 45 -2.01 16.86 -5.75
CA ASN A 45 -1.10 17.97 -6.03
C ASN A 45 0.03 18.08 -5.00
N VAL A 46 0.67 16.94 -4.69
CA VAL A 46 1.75 16.84 -3.70
C VAL A 46 3.10 16.51 -4.31
N ILE A 47 3.16 16.23 -5.62
CA ILE A 47 4.39 15.93 -6.35
C ILE A 47 4.90 17.21 -7.00
N PRO A 48 6.07 17.75 -6.62
CA PRO A 48 6.64 18.89 -7.35
C PRO A 48 6.87 18.55 -8.82
N GLN A 49 6.59 19.49 -9.73
CA GLN A 49 6.61 19.30 -11.19
C GLN A 49 7.90 18.65 -11.72
N ALA A 50 9.06 18.99 -11.14
CA ALA A 50 10.35 18.42 -11.56
C ALA A 50 10.41 16.90 -11.30
N TYR A 51 9.83 16.42 -10.20
CA TYR A 51 9.74 14.98 -9.90
C TYR A 51 8.70 14.29 -10.77
N GLU A 52 7.55 14.93 -10.99
CA GLU A 52 6.51 14.40 -11.84
C GLU A 52 7.03 14.15 -13.27
N GLN A 53 7.77 15.10 -13.84
CA GLN A 53 8.41 14.95 -15.16
C GLN A 53 9.42 13.78 -15.16
N THR A 54 10.31 13.71 -14.16
CA THR A 54 11.32 12.67 -14.08
C THR A 54 10.69 11.27 -13.92
N ILE A 55 9.63 11.16 -13.13
CA ILE A 55 8.88 9.90 -12.96
C ILE A 55 8.19 9.53 -14.29
N MET A 56 7.58 10.50 -14.98
CA MET A 56 6.92 10.28 -16.26
C MET A 56 7.91 9.78 -17.31
N GLU A 57 9.08 10.40 -17.42
CA GLU A 57 10.15 9.98 -18.34
C GLU A 57 10.59 8.55 -18.04
N LEU A 58 10.88 8.24 -16.78
CA LEU A 58 11.28 6.92 -16.33
C LEU A 58 10.24 5.84 -16.67
N THR A 59 8.98 6.08 -16.28
CA THR A 59 7.91 5.08 -16.45
C THR A 59 7.53 4.91 -17.92
N THR A 60 7.63 5.98 -18.72
CA THR A 60 7.43 5.94 -20.18
C THR A 60 8.56 5.17 -20.87
N GLU A 61 9.81 5.38 -20.47
CA GLU A 61 10.96 4.62 -20.98
C GLU A 61 10.81 3.13 -20.68
N LEU A 62 10.42 2.80 -19.44
CA LEU A 62 10.19 1.41 -19.05
C LEU A 62 9.08 0.77 -19.88
N LEU A 63 7.93 1.46 -19.98
CA LEU A 63 6.79 0.98 -20.76
C LEU A 63 7.18 0.72 -22.23
N ASN A 64 7.91 1.64 -22.85
CA ASN A 64 8.34 1.50 -24.24
C ASN A 64 9.32 0.33 -24.45
N LYS A 65 10.18 0.04 -23.47
CA LYS A 65 11.19 -1.02 -23.57
C LYS A 65 10.67 -2.40 -23.15
N THR A 66 9.69 -2.48 -22.27
CA THR A 66 9.24 -3.74 -21.66
C THR A 66 7.77 -4.07 -21.90
N GLY A 67 6.97 -3.09 -22.31
CA GLY A 67 5.52 -3.22 -22.38
C GLY A 67 4.81 -3.21 -21.00
N ILE A 68 5.56 -3.02 -19.90
CA ILE A 68 5.04 -3.12 -18.54
C ILE A 68 4.80 -1.72 -17.97
N PRO A 69 3.55 -1.31 -17.69
CA PRO A 69 3.24 -0.03 -17.09
C PRO A 69 3.55 -0.02 -15.58
N VAL A 70 4.17 1.05 -15.12
CA VAL A 70 4.26 1.44 -13.72
C VAL A 70 3.51 2.75 -13.56
N VAL A 71 2.38 2.70 -12.88
CA VAL A 71 1.45 3.82 -12.71
C VAL A 71 1.56 4.36 -11.29
N LEU A 72 1.65 5.68 -11.15
CA LEU A 72 1.66 6.35 -9.85
C LEU A 72 0.38 7.15 -9.68
N VAL A 73 -0.22 7.05 -8.50
CA VAL A 73 -1.46 7.75 -8.16
C VAL A 73 -1.35 8.34 -6.76
N THR A 74 -1.61 9.62 -6.64
CA THR A 74 -1.83 10.26 -5.34
C THR A 74 -3.28 10.73 -5.24
N MET A 75 -3.92 10.44 -4.12
CA MET A 75 -5.28 10.88 -3.81
C MET A 75 -5.27 11.79 -2.57
N PRO A 76 -6.02 12.91 -2.60
CA PRO A 76 -6.10 13.77 -1.41
C PRO A 76 -6.82 13.08 -0.25
N ASP A 77 -7.86 12.30 -0.56
CA ASP A 77 -8.77 11.64 0.37
C ASP A 77 -9.47 10.47 -0.35
N ILE A 78 -9.72 9.39 0.35
CA ILE A 78 -10.48 8.23 -0.16
C ILE A 78 -11.80 8.01 0.62
N GLY A 79 -12.23 9.03 1.38
CA GLY A 79 -13.52 9.00 2.09
C GLY A 79 -13.59 7.98 3.23
N GLY A 80 -12.45 7.55 3.78
CA GLY A 80 -12.40 6.53 4.84
C GLY A 80 -12.54 5.09 4.34
N ALA A 81 -12.51 4.87 3.01
CA ALA A 81 -12.46 3.52 2.44
C ALA A 81 -11.16 2.80 2.86
N ASP A 82 -11.18 1.47 2.83
CA ASP A 82 -9.94 0.71 3.00
C ASP A 82 -9.00 0.97 1.82
N TYR A 83 -7.79 1.44 2.12
CA TYR A 83 -6.82 1.84 1.11
C TYR A 83 -6.31 0.67 0.27
N THR A 84 -6.35 -0.54 0.80
CA THR A 84 -5.94 -1.75 0.08
C THR A 84 -6.99 -2.11 -0.97
N GLU A 85 -8.25 -2.15 -0.54
CA GLU A 85 -9.38 -2.41 -1.42
C GLU A 85 -9.52 -1.31 -2.48
N TYR A 86 -9.35 -0.04 -2.07
CA TYR A 86 -9.40 1.09 -3.00
C TYR A 86 -8.33 0.99 -4.09
N ALA A 87 -7.08 0.69 -3.72
CA ALA A 87 -5.97 0.55 -4.67
C ALA A 87 -6.19 -0.62 -5.64
N ASN A 88 -6.66 -1.77 -5.13
CA ASN A 88 -6.96 -2.93 -5.96
C ASN A 88 -8.08 -2.62 -6.97
N ARG A 89 -9.21 -2.05 -6.51
CA ARG A 89 -10.33 -1.65 -7.39
C ARG A 89 -9.93 -0.58 -8.39
N LEU A 90 -9.06 0.37 -7.99
CA LEU A 90 -8.52 1.38 -8.90
C LEU A 90 -7.64 0.74 -9.98
N TYR A 91 -6.79 -0.23 -9.59
CA TYR A 91 -5.94 -1.00 -10.51
C TYR A 91 -6.79 -1.71 -11.58
N GLU A 92 -7.83 -2.42 -11.14
CA GLU A 92 -8.76 -3.13 -12.01
C GLU A 92 -9.58 -2.17 -12.90
N ALA A 93 -10.16 -1.10 -12.30
CA ALA A 93 -10.97 -0.14 -13.02
C ALA A 93 -10.19 0.61 -14.13
N TRP A 94 -8.90 0.83 -13.91
CA TRP A 94 -8.02 1.43 -14.92
C TRP A 94 -7.41 0.40 -15.87
N GLY A 95 -7.55 -0.89 -15.58
CA GLY A 95 -6.98 -1.98 -16.38
C GLY A 95 -5.46 -1.91 -16.46
N ILE A 96 -4.78 -1.63 -15.33
CA ILE A 96 -3.33 -1.50 -15.30
C ILE A 96 -2.67 -2.84 -15.63
N GLY A 97 -1.91 -2.88 -16.71
CA GLY A 97 -1.34 -4.10 -17.27
C GLY A 97 -2.07 -4.50 -18.56
N LYS A 98 -1.51 -5.48 -19.26
CA LYS A 98 -2.11 -6.00 -20.50
C LYS A 98 -3.00 -7.19 -20.17
N GLU A 99 -4.19 -7.22 -20.76
CA GLU A 99 -5.12 -8.32 -20.59
C GLU A 99 -4.48 -9.67 -20.94
N GLY A 100 -4.60 -10.64 -20.03
CA GLY A 100 -4.03 -11.97 -20.16
C GLY A 100 -2.54 -12.07 -19.85
N GLU A 101 -1.81 -10.97 -19.71
CA GLU A 101 -0.44 -10.96 -19.20
C GLU A 101 -0.37 -10.50 -17.75
N ASP A 102 -1.31 -9.69 -17.32
CA ASP A 102 -1.48 -9.15 -15.97
C ASP A 102 -0.18 -8.52 -15.39
N LYS A 103 0.60 -7.90 -16.28
CA LYS A 103 1.89 -7.30 -15.96
C LYS A 103 1.75 -5.80 -15.82
N GLY A 104 1.59 -5.32 -14.61
CA GLY A 104 1.52 -3.91 -14.29
C GLY A 104 1.82 -3.67 -12.82
N VAL A 105 2.17 -2.44 -12.47
CA VAL A 105 2.37 -2.02 -11.07
C VAL A 105 1.67 -0.69 -10.84
N LEU A 106 0.96 -0.58 -9.73
CA LEU A 106 0.38 0.67 -9.23
C LEU A 106 1.07 1.06 -7.92
N ILE A 107 1.64 2.25 -7.86
CA ILE A 107 2.09 2.88 -6.63
C ILE A 107 1.04 3.90 -6.22
N PHE A 108 0.25 3.55 -5.22
CA PHE A 108 -0.88 4.33 -4.72
C PHE A 108 -0.55 4.99 -3.39
N VAL A 109 -0.91 6.27 -3.26
CA VAL A 109 -0.75 7.05 -2.02
C VAL A 109 -2.01 7.84 -1.75
N THR A 110 -2.52 7.78 -0.52
CA THR A 110 -3.58 8.66 -0.03
C THR A 110 -3.04 9.54 1.09
N VAL A 111 -3.19 10.86 0.91
CA VAL A 111 -2.50 11.86 1.73
C VAL A 111 -3.15 12.01 3.10
N LYS A 112 -4.48 12.14 3.13
CA LYS A 112 -5.23 12.36 4.38
C LYS A 112 -5.14 11.16 5.32
N GLU A 113 -5.29 9.97 4.80
CA GLU A 113 -5.22 8.73 5.57
C GLU A 113 -3.78 8.33 5.90
N ARG A 114 -2.79 8.98 5.28
CA ARG A 114 -1.35 8.65 5.39
C ARG A 114 -1.09 7.17 5.12
N LYS A 115 -1.65 6.68 4.03
CA LYS A 115 -1.51 5.28 3.60
C LYS A 115 -0.95 5.21 2.20
N MET A 116 -0.23 4.14 1.95
CA MET A 116 0.25 3.82 0.61
C MET A 116 0.16 2.33 0.33
N ARG A 117 0.13 1.98 -0.95
CA ARG A 117 0.18 0.60 -1.41
C ARG A 117 0.93 0.50 -2.73
N ILE A 118 1.70 -0.55 -2.87
CA ILE A 118 2.21 -1.02 -4.16
C ILE A 118 1.36 -2.21 -4.53
N GLU A 119 0.54 -2.08 -5.56
CA GLU A 119 -0.25 -3.16 -6.12
C GLU A 119 0.51 -3.76 -7.30
N VAL A 120 0.61 -5.08 -7.34
CA VAL A 120 1.40 -5.81 -8.34
C VAL A 120 0.49 -6.75 -9.10
N GLY A 121 0.49 -6.66 -10.41
CA GLY A 121 -0.24 -7.57 -11.27
C GLY A 121 0.32 -9.00 -11.22
N TYR A 122 -0.56 -9.97 -11.40
CA TYR A 122 -0.27 -11.39 -11.21
C TYR A 122 0.94 -11.87 -12.04
N GLY A 123 1.08 -11.33 -13.27
CA GLY A 123 2.19 -11.68 -14.17
C GLY A 123 3.57 -11.17 -13.71
N LEU A 124 3.63 -10.35 -12.65
CA LEU A 124 4.88 -9.83 -12.08
C LEU A 124 5.24 -10.42 -10.72
N GLU A 125 4.40 -11.24 -10.10
CA GLU A 125 4.66 -11.80 -8.76
C GLU A 125 5.96 -12.61 -8.70
N GLY A 126 6.35 -13.24 -9.81
CA GLY A 126 7.59 -13.98 -9.90
C GLY A 126 8.86 -13.13 -9.71
N ILE A 127 8.82 -11.85 -10.11
CA ILE A 127 9.96 -10.93 -10.02
C ILE A 127 9.78 -9.87 -8.94
N LEU A 128 8.53 -9.51 -8.63
CA LEU A 128 8.16 -8.52 -7.64
C LEU A 128 7.10 -9.09 -6.67
N PRO A 129 7.44 -10.12 -5.88
CA PRO A 129 6.53 -10.66 -4.86
C PRO A 129 6.28 -9.65 -3.73
N ASP A 130 5.22 -9.88 -2.94
CA ASP A 130 4.79 -9.02 -1.83
C ASP A 130 5.92 -8.60 -0.89
N GLY A 131 6.79 -9.54 -0.53
CA GLY A 131 7.95 -9.26 0.33
C GLY A 131 8.90 -8.23 -0.26
N ARG A 132 9.11 -8.27 -1.59
CA ARG A 132 9.96 -7.30 -2.30
C ARG A 132 9.24 -5.96 -2.46
N ALA A 133 7.95 -5.97 -2.77
CA ALA A 133 7.12 -4.75 -2.77
C ALA A 133 7.13 -4.08 -1.39
N GLY A 134 7.04 -4.87 -0.31
CA GLY A 134 7.16 -4.40 1.06
C GLY A 134 8.53 -3.79 1.37
N GLU A 135 9.62 -4.41 0.90
CA GLU A 135 10.96 -3.86 1.05
C GLU A 135 11.11 -2.52 0.31
N ILE A 136 10.57 -2.40 -0.89
CA ILE A 136 10.58 -1.14 -1.65
C ILE A 136 9.81 -0.07 -0.89
N ARG A 137 8.59 -0.37 -0.43
CA ARG A 137 7.78 0.53 0.38
C ARG A 137 8.58 1.05 1.58
N ASP A 138 9.16 0.15 2.37
CA ASP A 138 9.76 0.49 3.66
C ASP A 138 11.13 1.18 3.54
N ARG A 139 11.89 0.86 2.48
CA ARG A 139 13.24 1.40 2.29
C ARG A 139 13.29 2.61 1.40
N TYR A 140 12.45 2.68 0.37
CA TYR A 140 12.59 3.67 -0.69
C TYR A 140 11.47 4.71 -0.69
N ILE A 141 10.27 4.40 -0.15
CA ILE A 141 9.13 5.31 -0.21
C ILE A 141 8.81 5.89 1.17
N THR A 142 8.45 5.04 2.13
CA THR A 142 7.97 5.45 3.46
C THR A 142 8.88 6.43 4.21
N PRO A 143 10.24 6.33 4.17
CA PRO A 143 11.09 7.28 4.88
C PRO A 143 10.96 8.73 4.40
N TYR A 144 10.64 8.92 3.13
CA TYR A 144 10.38 10.23 2.54
C TYR A 144 8.97 10.73 2.85
N LEU A 145 7.95 9.87 2.65
CA LEU A 145 6.56 10.21 2.91
C LEU A 145 6.30 10.62 4.36
N LYS A 146 7.01 10.03 5.33
CA LYS A 146 6.98 10.43 6.74
C LYS A 146 7.39 11.89 6.97
N ASN A 147 8.16 12.46 6.07
CA ASN A 147 8.61 13.85 6.11
C ASN A 147 7.93 14.71 5.05
N ASP A 148 6.79 14.25 4.52
CA ASP A 148 5.99 14.89 3.47
C ASP A 148 6.80 15.18 2.17
N GLN A 149 7.89 14.43 1.94
CA GLN A 149 8.73 14.49 0.74
C GLN A 149 8.17 13.53 -0.33
N PHE A 150 6.97 13.84 -0.84
CA PHE A 150 6.25 12.94 -1.76
C PHE A 150 6.99 12.74 -3.08
N GLY A 151 7.57 13.80 -3.65
CA GLY A 151 8.30 13.72 -4.92
C GLY A 151 9.49 12.77 -4.85
N GLU A 152 10.35 12.94 -3.83
CA GLU A 152 11.52 12.09 -3.61
C GLU A 152 11.13 10.64 -3.34
N GLY A 153 10.12 10.43 -2.50
CA GLY A 153 9.66 9.10 -2.13
C GLY A 153 9.10 8.34 -3.33
N LEU A 154 8.23 8.98 -4.10
CA LEU A 154 7.60 8.36 -5.26
C LEU A 154 8.60 8.11 -6.39
N LEU A 155 9.52 9.05 -6.66
CA LEU A 155 10.60 8.82 -7.62
C LEU A 155 11.50 7.67 -7.18
N SER A 156 11.89 7.62 -5.91
CA SER A 156 12.72 6.55 -5.37
C SER A 156 12.05 5.17 -5.49
N GLY A 157 10.75 5.10 -5.20
CA GLY A 157 9.95 3.88 -5.35
C GLY A 157 9.80 3.46 -6.82
N ALA A 158 9.46 4.40 -7.70
CA ALA A 158 9.33 4.16 -9.12
C ALA A 158 10.64 3.64 -9.73
N LEU A 159 11.78 4.24 -9.37
CA LEU A 159 13.11 3.78 -9.78
C LEU A 159 13.39 2.36 -9.30
N ALA A 160 13.11 2.05 -8.03
CA ALA A 160 13.36 0.71 -7.47
C ALA A 160 12.53 -0.38 -8.18
N VAL A 161 11.24 -0.12 -8.42
CA VAL A 161 10.36 -1.02 -9.19
C VAL A 161 10.85 -1.16 -10.62
N SER A 162 11.10 -0.02 -11.30
CA SER A 162 11.53 -0.01 -12.71
C SER A 162 12.86 -0.76 -12.93
N GLN A 163 13.80 -0.65 -12.00
CA GLN A 163 15.08 -1.37 -12.08
C GLN A 163 14.91 -2.89 -11.99
N ILE A 164 13.97 -3.37 -11.16
CA ILE A 164 13.67 -4.80 -11.05
C ILE A 164 13.10 -5.32 -12.37
N ILE A 165 12.10 -4.61 -12.90
CA ILE A 165 11.44 -4.98 -14.15
C ILE A 165 12.44 -4.93 -15.32
N ALA A 166 13.22 -3.85 -15.42
CA ALA A 166 14.22 -3.68 -16.48
C ALA A 166 15.29 -4.77 -16.44
N LYS A 167 15.75 -5.14 -15.25
CA LYS A 167 16.72 -6.22 -15.05
C LYS A 167 16.18 -7.57 -15.52
N ASP A 168 14.93 -7.89 -15.19
CA ASP A 168 14.28 -9.14 -15.60
C ASP A 168 14.10 -9.17 -17.13
N ALA A 169 13.69 -8.06 -17.72
CA ALA A 169 13.54 -7.92 -19.17
C ALA A 169 14.89 -7.81 -19.93
N GLY A 170 16.03 -7.76 -19.24
CA GLY A 170 17.35 -7.61 -19.86
C GLY A 170 17.60 -6.25 -20.52
N VAL A 171 16.83 -5.20 -20.14
CA VAL A 171 16.96 -3.85 -20.70
C VAL A 171 17.64 -2.90 -19.71
N GLN A 172 18.28 -1.86 -20.24
CA GLN A 172 18.89 -0.80 -19.43
C GLN A 172 18.04 0.47 -19.52
N LEU A 173 17.79 1.10 -18.38
CA LEU A 173 17.16 2.41 -18.30
C LEU A 173 18.24 3.50 -18.39
N THR A 174 17.99 4.52 -19.21
CA THR A 174 18.95 5.60 -19.50
C THR A 174 18.73 6.77 -18.54
N GLY A 175 19.80 7.42 -18.10
CA GLY A 175 19.72 8.67 -17.34
C GLY A 175 19.39 8.54 -15.85
N HIS A 176 19.12 7.35 -15.35
CA HIS A 176 18.74 7.16 -13.94
C HIS A 176 19.80 6.37 -13.19
N ALA A 177 20.48 7.03 -12.25
CA ALA A 177 21.43 6.35 -11.36
C ALA A 177 20.73 5.32 -10.47
N PRO A 178 21.40 4.20 -10.10
CA PRO A 178 20.82 3.23 -9.18
C PRO A 178 20.38 3.89 -7.87
N VAL A 179 19.15 3.59 -7.43
CA VAL A 179 18.61 4.15 -6.19
C VAL A 179 19.41 3.61 -5.00
N LYS A 180 20.03 4.51 -4.26
CA LYS A 180 20.59 4.19 -2.96
C LYS A 180 19.50 4.41 -1.92
N ALA A 181 19.10 3.36 -1.22
CA ALA A 181 18.19 3.50 -0.09
C ALA A 181 18.74 4.57 0.88
N PRO A 182 17.86 5.44 1.42
CA PRO A 182 18.27 6.41 2.41
C PRO A 182 18.98 5.66 3.55
N LYS A 183 20.20 6.11 3.90
CA LYS A 183 20.93 5.52 5.01
C LYS A 183 20.07 5.70 6.26
N LYS A 184 19.58 4.59 6.86
CA LYS A 184 18.99 4.65 8.20
C LYS A 184 19.95 5.47 9.05
N ARG A 185 19.56 6.66 9.48
CA ARG A 185 20.26 7.34 10.56
C ARG A 185 20.23 6.35 11.73
N ARG A 186 21.31 5.62 11.93
CA ARG A 186 21.50 4.89 13.17
C ARG A 186 21.30 5.94 14.24
N SER A 187 20.19 5.87 14.95
CA SER A 187 20.03 6.57 16.20
C SER A 187 21.29 6.23 16.97
N ARG A 188 22.22 7.19 17.07
CA ARG A 188 23.30 7.07 18.04
C ARG A 188 22.56 7.01 19.35
N PHE A 189 22.44 5.81 19.89
CA PHE A 189 22.08 5.66 21.29
C PHE A 189 22.99 6.62 22.00
N SER A 190 22.42 7.76 22.41
CA SER A 190 23.15 8.73 23.17
C SER A 190 23.60 7.99 24.42
N LEU A 191 24.89 7.80 24.58
CA LEU A 191 25.43 7.25 25.82
C LEU A 191 25.17 8.20 27.02
N PHE A 192 24.60 9.37 26.72
CA PHE A 192 24.25 10.39 27.70
C PHE A 192 23.35 9.85 28.83
N PRO A 193 22.26 9.11 28.62
CA PRO A 193 21.50 8.53 29.74
C PRO A 193 22.30 7.50 30.54
N LEU A 194 23.16 6.71 29.88
CA LEU A 194 24.06 5.79 30.59
C LEU A 194 25.13 6.53 31.42
N ILE A 195 25.69 7.58 30.87
CA ILE A 195 26.65 8.44 31.58
C ILE A 195 25.96 9.19 32.74
N LEU A 196 24.72 9.67 32.54
CA LEU A 196 23.92 10.31 33.58
C LEU A 196 23.58 9.32 34.72
N ILE A 197 23.18 8.10 34.38
CA ILE A 197 22.93 7.04 35.38
C ILE A 197 24.20 6.67 36.11
N ALA A 198 25.32 6.51 35.41
CA ALA A 198 26.62 6.27 36.03
C ALA A 198 27.03 7.42 36.95
N PHE A 199 26.82 8.68 36.55
CA PHE A 199 27.10 9.86 37.35
C PHE A 199 26.22 9.93 38.62
N LEU A 200 24.95 9.60 38.52
CA LEU A 200 24.02 9.51 39.66
C LEU A 200 24.39 8.36 40.62
N MET A 201 24.90 7.25 40.07
CA MET A 201 25.30 6.09 40.88
C MET A 201 26.68 6.28 41.54
N PHE A 202 27.61 6.97 40.89
CA PHE A 202 28.95 7.22 41.44
C PHE A 202 29.10 8.56 42.14
N GLY A 203 28.20 9.52 41.87
CA GLY A 203 28.22 10.86 42.45
C GLY A 203 27.75 10.95 43.91
N SER A 204 27.05 9.97 44.43
CA SER A 204 26.58 9.92 45.81
C SER A 204 27.54 9.08 46.71
N ARG A 205 28.73 9.59 46.88
CA ARG A 205 29.69 9.04 47.82
C ARG A 205 29.26 9.40 49.24
N ARG A 206 28.30 8.65 49.79
CA ARG A 206 28.15 8.38 51.25
C ARG A 206 26.88 7.54 51.49
N ARG A 207 27.10 6.31 51.91
CA ARG A 207 26.29 5.41 52.71
C ARG A 207 25.81 4.13 52.03
N THR A 208 26.56 3.12 52.35
CA THR A 208 26.16 1.74 52.71
C THR A 208 25.12 1.00 51.83
N GLY A 209 25.58 -0.03 51.09
CA GLY A 209 24.95 -1.33 51.03
C GLY A 209 23.65 -1.45 50.27
N SER A 210 23.68 -1.48 48.94
CA SER A 210 22.66 -2.24 48.19
C SER A 210 22.96 -2.34 46.69
N TRP A 211 24.18 -2.62 46.29
CA TRP A 211 24.53 -2.87 44.90
C TRP A 211 24.17 -4.29 44.44
N MET A 212 23.80 -5.17 45.38
CA MET A 212 23.51 -6.57 45.11
C MET A 212 22.15 -6.84 44.46
N PHE A 213 21.28 -5.85 44.40
CA PHE A 213 19.95 -6.00 43.76
C PHE A 213 19.93 -5.82 42.22
N PHE A 214 21.03 -5.37 41.61
CA PHE A 214 21.06 -5.14 40.17
C PHE A 214 21.86 -6.18 39.37
N LEU A 215 22.45 -7.16 40.03
CA LEU A 215 23.19 -8.25 39.36
C LEU A 215 22.31 -9.15 38.47
N PRO A 216 21.01 -9.42 38.77
CA PRO A 216 20.15 -10.23 37.92
C PRO A 216 19.77 -9.54 36.62
N LEU A 217 19.81 -8.18 36.56
CA LEU A 217 19.43 -7.42 35.35
C LEU A 217 20.55 -7.41 34.29
N LEU A 218 21.80 -7.65 34.71
CA LEU A 218 22.95 -7.64 33.80
C LEU A 218 23.25 -9.03 33.20
N LEU A 219 22.74 -10.12 33.83
CA LEU A 219 22.97 -11.50 33.35
C LEU A 219 21.72 -12.16 32.78
N GLY A 220 20.57 -11.51 32.74
CA GLY A 220 19.31 -12.05 32.24
C GLY A 220 19.03 -11.73 30.78
N GLY A 221 19.93 -12.09 29.89
CA GLY A 221 19.67 -12.11 28.46
C GLY A 221 18.88 -13.35 28.04
N GLY A 222 17.57 -13.32 28.18
CA GLY A 222 16.68 -14.40 27.76
C GLY A 222 15.75 -13.92 26.66
N GLY A 223 15.93 -14.44 25.43
CA GLY A 223 15.10 -14.16 24.30
C GLY A 223 13.67 -14.66 24.44
N TYR A 224 12.72 -13.86 24.06
CA TYR A 224 11.37 -14.31 23.73
C TYR A 224 11.12 -14.10 22.24
N GLY A 225 11.25 -15.20 21.51
CA GLY A 225 10.73 -15.32 20.16
C GLY A 225 9.22 -15.45 20.20
N SER A 226 8.52 -14.50 19.61
CA SER A 226 7.10 -14.63 19.31
C SER A 226 6.95 -15.02 17.85
N ARG A 227 6.61 -16.29 17.65
CA ARG A 227 6.05 -16.80 16.39
C ARG A 227 4.57 -16.40 16.37
N SER A 228 4.17 -15.60 15.42
CA SER A 228 2.77 -15.48 15.03
C SER A 228 2.63 -16.01 13.61
N SER A 229 2.13 -17.23 13.56
CA SER A 229 1.54 -17.89 12.40
C SER A 229 0.08 -17.47 12.33
N GLY A 230 -0.38 -17.04 11.17
CA GLY A 230 -1.78 -16.74 10.93
C GLY A 230 -2.03 -16.54 9.46
N GLY A 231 -2.13 -17.63 8.69
CA GLY A 231 -2.70 -17.60 7.37
C GLY A 231 -4.21 -17.67 7.44
N PHE A 232 -4.87 -16.91 6.57
CA PHE A 232 -6.21 -17.29 6.07
C PHE A 232 -6.38 -16.70 4.68
N GLY A 233 -6.51 -17.60 3.71
CA GLY A 233 -6.96 -17.31 2.37
C GLY A 233 -8.47 -17.10 2.34
N GLY A 234 -8.92 -16.28 1.41
CA GLY A 234 -10.33 -16.11 1.06
C GLY A 234 -10.39 -15.57 -0.35
N SER A 235 -10.57 -16.48 -1.29
CA SER A 235 -10.85 -16.21 -2.69
C SER A 235 -12.32 -15.85 -2.84
N PHE A 236 -12.63 -14.74 -3.50
CA PHE A 236 -13.92 -14.56 -4.17
C PHE A 236 -13.72 -13.88 -5.52
N GLY A 237 -14.26 -14.58 -6.52
CA GLY A 237 -14.15 -14.32 -7.93
C GLY A 237 -14.94 -13.12 -8.43
N GLY A 238 -14.49 -12.64 -9.54
CA GLY A 238 -14.72 -11.52 -10.34
C GLY A 238 -16.09 -11.30 -10.97
N PHE A 239 -16.19 -10.12 -11.60
CA PHE A 239 -16.95 -9.95 -12.85
C PHE A 239 -16.35 -8.75 -13.61
N GLY A 240 -16.05 -8.98 -14.88
CA GLY A 240 -15.43 -8.03 -15.76
C GLY A 240 -16.38 -6.99 -16.34
N GLY A 241 -15.80 -5.93 -16.84
CA GLY A 241 -16.45 -4.90 -17.65
C GLY A 241 -15.42 -3.86 -18.05
N GLY A 242 -14.87 -4.00 -19.28
CA GLY A 242 -13.78 -3.16 -19.75
C GLY A 242 -14.17 -1.72 -19.99
N PHE A 243 -13.24 -0.83 -19.68
CA PHE A 243 -13.16 0.51 -20.26
C PHE A 243 -11.70 0.81 -20.59
N GLY A 244 -11.46 1.36 -21.76
CA GLY A 244 -10.15 1.64 -22.34
C GLY A 244 -9.22 2.44 -21.41
N GLY A 245 -8.40 1.71 -20.69
CA GLY A 245 -7.31 2.18 -19.88
C GLY A 245 -6.02 1.48 -20.30
N PHE A 246 -5.27 0.92 -19.41
CA PHE A 246 -3.94 0.36 -19.66
C PHE A 246 -3.91 -1.11 -20.15
N GLY A 247 -5.00 -1.60 -20.70
CA GLY A 247 -5.01 -2.91 -21.36
C GLY A 247 -5.65 -4.07 -20.57
N GLY A 248 -6.28 -3.82 -19.40
CA GLY A 248 -7.16 -4.80 -18.76
C GLY A 248 -6.45 -5.86 -17.90
N GLY A 249 -5.30 -5.57 -17.33
CA GLY A 249 -4.62 -6.48 -16.41
C GLY A 249 -5.37 -6.69 -15.09
N MET A 250 -5.28 -7.90 -14.53
CA MET A 250 -5.85 -8.26 -13.22
C MET A 250 -4.76 -8.28 -12.15
N SER A 251 -5.10 -7.79 -10.97
CA SER A 251 -4.29 -7.98 -9.76
C SER A 251 -5.04 -8.91 -8.83
N GLY A 252 -4.39 -9.96 -8.35
CA GLY A 252 -4.95 -10.87 -7.35
C GLY A 252 -4.90 -10.32 -5.92
N GLY A 253 -4.70 -9.00 -5.76
CA GLY A 253 -4.45 -8.39 -4.44
C GLY A 253 -3.01 -8.58 -3.96
N GLY A 254 -2.10 -8.99 -4.84
CA GLY A 254 -0.67 -9.04 -4.57
C GLY A 254 -0.09 -7.65 -4.38
N GLY A 255 0.93 -7.52 -3.52
CA GLY A 255 1.57 -6.25 -3.25
C GLY A 255 1.78 -5.96 -1.77
N ALA A 256 2.14 -4.72 -1.44
CA ALA A 256 2.41 -4.33 -0.05
C ALA A 256 1.88 -2.93 0.26
N GLY A 257 1.09 -2.84 1.33
CA GLY A 257 0.53 -1.60 1.84
C GLY A 257 0.97 -1.28 3.26
N GLY A 258 0.77 -0.03 3.67
CA GLY A 258 1.08 0.41 5.03
C GLY A 258 0.90 1.91 5.25
N GLY A 259 1.04 2.34 6.50
CA GLY A 259 1.03 3.75 6.87
C GLY A 259 2.42 4.40 6.79
N PHE A 260 2.44 5.73 6.71
CA PHE A 260 3.64 6.55 6.79
C PHE A 260 3.46 7.76 7.69
#